data_0237c6dc17b4b5f4904fce0690b20e15
#
_entry.id   0237c6dc17b4b5f4904fce0690b20e15
#
_cell.length_a   1.000
_cell.length_b   1.000
_cell.length_c   1.000
_cell.angle_alpha   90.00
_cell.angle_beta   90.00
_cell.angle_gamma   90.00
#
_symmetry.space_group_name_H-M   'P 1'
#
loop_
_entity.id
_entity.type
_entity.pdbx_description
1 polymer ?
#
loop_
_entity_poly.entity_id
_entity_poly.type
_entity_poly.pdbx_seq_one_letter_code
_entity_poly.pdbx_strand_id
1 'polypeptide(L)'
;DHPHIFHVGSLSLTDQPARDTTFYAVKRAKNKGSVISYDPNYRASLWPDEKTAKKHMRSLVSYVDLMKISDEETELLTDHKDVREAAKILYEQGVKVVAVTLGGEGAYIYSKDGGCMVPGFSVKQIADTNGAGDSFWGGFLYKVSTSEKQPDELTQEDLKEFARFGNAVASLCVEEKGAIPAMPELAQVERRIAEESYS
;
A
#
# COMPACT_ATOMS: atom_id res chain seq x y z
N ASP A 1 -1.29 -13.70 -21.87
CA ASP A 1 -0.47 -13.24 -20.74
C ASP A 1 -1.23 -12.19 -19.96
N HIS A 2 -1.08 -12.18 -18.65
CA HIS A 2 -1.63 -11.19 -17.72
C HIS A 2 -0.61 -10.95 -16.59
N PRO A 3 -0.58 -9.76 -15.97
CA PRO A 3 0.33 -9.50 -14.86
C PRO A 3 -0.10 -10.32 -13.64
N HIS A 4 0.88 -10.75 -12.83
CA HIS A 4 0.58 -11.39 -11.54
C HIS A 4 -0.13 -10.39 -10.62
N ILE A 5 0.40 -9.18 -10.48
CA ILE A 5 -0.22 -8.07 -9.73
C ILE A 5 -0.57 -6.95 -10.70
N PHE A 6 -1.80 -6.45 -10.63
CA PHE A 6 -2.25 -5.25 -11.34
C PHE A 6 -2.48 -4.13 -10.32
N HIS A 7 -1.60 -3.14 -10.34
CA HIS A 7 -1.64 -2.02 -9.39
C HIS A 7 -2.34 -0.81 -9.99
N VAL A 8 -3.17 -0.12 -9.19
CA VAL A 8 -3.87 1.10 -9.55
C VAL A 8 -3.80 2.14 -8.41
N GLY A 9 -3.90 3.40 -8.80
CA GLY A 9 -4.12 4.52 -7.88
C GLY A 9 -5.45 5.20 -8.15
N SER A 10 -5.81 6.22 -7.35
CA SER A 10 -7.05 6.97 -7.54
C SER A 10 -6.93 8.12 -8.55
N LEU A 11 -5.74 8.48 -8.98
CA LEU A 11 -5.54 9.63 -9.89
C LEU A 11 -6.26 9.44 -11.23
N SER A 12 -6.31 8.21 -11.74
CA SER A 12 -7.05 7.88 -12.95
C SER A 12 -8.57 7.84 -12.76
N LEU A 13 -9.06 7.97 -11.51
CA LEU A 13 -10.50 8.04 -11.21
C LEU A 13 -11.04 9.47 -11.17
N THR A 14 -10.18 10.47 -11.28
CA THR A 14 -10.56 11.89 -11.15
C THR A 14 -11.48 12.35 -12.27
N ASP A 15 -11.26 11.88 -13.50
CA ASP A 15 -12.02 12.32 -14.66
C ASP A 15 -12.23 11.22 -15.72
N GLN A 16 -13.11 11.49 -16.67
CA GLN A 16 -13.37 10.68 -17.85
C GLN A 16 -12.43 11.06 -19.01
N PRO A 17 -12.05 10.10 -19.88
CA PRO A 17 -12.43 8.68 -19.91
C PRO A 17 -11.55 7.77 -19.05
N ALA A 18 -10.55 8.31 -18.32
CA ALA A 18 -9.58 7.54 -17.56
C ALA A 18 -10.26 6.68 -16.48
N ARG A 19 -11.30 7.21 -15.83
CA ARG A 19 -12.07 6.47 -14.82
C ARG A 19 -12.66 5.18 -15.37
N ASP A 20 -13.40 5.25 -16.48
CA ASP A 20 -14.02 4.07 -17.08
C ASP A 20 -12.97 3.08 -17.59
N THR A 21 -11.86 3.59 -18.12
CA THR A 21 -10.73 2.77 -18.56
C THR A 21 -10.11 2.01 -17.39
N THR A 22 -9.97 2.68 -16.24
CA THR A 22 -9.44 2.05 -15.01
C THR A 22 -10.34 0.92 -14.53
N PHE A 23 -11.65 1.15 -14.43
CA PHE A 23 -12.60 0.10 -14.07
C PHE A 23 -12.61 -1.07 -15.07
N TYR A 24 -12.55 -0.77 -16.36
CA TYR A 24 -12.44 -1.81 -17.39
C TYR A 24 -11.16 -2.65 -17.22
N ALA A 25 -10.02 -1.99 -17.02
CA ALA A 25 -8.73 -2.66 -16.85
C ALA A 25 -8.68 -3.53 -15.58
N VAL A 26 -9.16 -3.01 -14.44
CA VAL A 26 -9.24 -3.74 -13.17
C VAL A 26 -10.11 -4.98 -13.30
N LYS A 27 -11.33 -4.84 -13.85
CA LYS A 27 -12.23 -5.98 -14.07
C LYS A 27 -11.60 -7.03 -14.98
N ARG A 28 -10.95 -6.59 -16.05
CA ARG A 28 -10.28 -7.48 -17.00
C ARG A 28 -9.10 -8.21 -16.36
N ALA A 29 -8.26 -7.52 -15.58
CA ALA A 29 -7.14 -8.12 -14.86
C ALA A 29 -7.64 -9.15 -13.84
N LYS A 30 -8.63 -8.79 -13.02
CA LYS A 30 -9.23 -9.68 -12.02
C LYS A 30 -9.84 -10.93 -12.65
N ASN A 31 -10.57 -10.79 -13.75
CA ASN A 31 -11.16 -11.92 -14.48
C ASN A 31 -10.10 -12.86 -15.11
N LYS A 32 -8.87 -12.39 -15.25
CA LYS A 32 -7.73 -13.19 -15.71
C LYS A 32 -6.89 -13.78 -14.57
N GLY A 33 -7.28 -13.56 -13.31
CA GLY A 33 -6.61 -14.10 -12.14
C GLY A 33 -5.47 -13.23 -11.62
N SER A 34 -5.35 -11.97 -12.07
CA SER A 34 -4.40 -11.03 -11.46
C SER A 34 -4.85 -10.62 -10.06
N VAL A 35 -3.91 -10.50 -9.13
CA VAL A 35 -4.10 -9.84 -7.84
C VAL A 35 -4.25 -8.33 -8.06
N ILE A 36 -5.32 -7.74 -7.55
CA ILE A 36 -5.56 -6.29 -7.68
C ILE A 36 -4.99 -5.57 -6.46
N SER A 37 -4.02 -4.71 -6.71
CA SER A 37 -3.40 -3.83 -5.71
C SER A 37 -3.87 -2.41 -5.87
N TYR A 38 -4.19 -1.73 -4.76
CA TYR A 38 -4.69 -0.37 -4.75
C TYR A 38 -4.01 0.49 -3.70
N ASP A 39 -3.49 1.64 -4.12
CA ASP A 39 -3.08 2.75 -3.27
C ASP A 39 -3.88 3.98 -3.72
N PRO A 40 -4.86 4.46 -2.93
CA PRO A 40 -5.63 5.65 -3.29
C PRO A 40 -4.77 6.86 -3.61
N ASN A 41 -3.74 7.08 -2.81
CA ASN A 41 -2.79 8.17 -2.98
C ASN A 41 -3.51 9.51 -3.19
N TYR A 42 -4.39 9.86 -2.24
CA TYR A 42 -5.29 11.00 -2.32
C TYR A 42 -4.54 12.32 -2.49
N ARG A 43 -4.98 13.12 -3.44
CA ARG A 43 -4.47 14.47 -3.69
C ARG A 43 -5.66 15.42 -3.83
N ALA A 44 -5.96 16.16 -2.77
CA ALA A 44 -7.13 17.06 -2.72
C ALA A 44 -7.22 18.01 -3.93
N SER A 45 -6.08 18.51 -4.40
CA SER A 45 -6.00 19.45 -5.53
C SER A 45 -6.45 18.88 -6.88
N LEU A 46 -6.58 17.54 -7.00
CA LEU A 46 -6.98 16.87 -8.24
C LEU A 46 -8.46 16.51 -8.28
N TRP A 47 -9.19 16.77 -7.19
CA TRP A 47 -10.60 16.45 -7.09
C TRP A 47 -11.44 17.71 -7.02
N PRO A 48 -12.66 17.73 -7.61
CA PRO A 48 -13.58 18.87 -7.47
C PRO A 48 -13.96 19.17 -6.04
N ASP A 49 -14.14 18.12 -5.24
CA ASP A 49 -14.47 18.14 -3.82
C ASP A 49 -14.20 16.78 -3.17
N GLU A 50 -14.13 16.77 -1.83
CA GLU A 50 -13.87 15.56 -1.04
C GLU A 50 -14.97 14.50 -1.20
N LYS A 51 -16.24 14.91 -1.31
CA LYS A 51 -17.36 13.98 -1.48
C LYS A 51 -17.25 13.20 -2.78
N THR A 52 -16.84 13.86 -3.85
CA THR A 52 -16.57 13.22 -5.15
C THR A 52 -15.38 12.27 -5.07
N ALA A 53 -14.30 12.68 -4.40
CA ALA A 53 -13.15 11.83 -4.14
C ALA A 53 -13.57 10.56 -3.38
N LYS A 54 -14.20 10.70 -2.21
CA LYS A 54 -14.72 9.58 -1.40
C LYS A 54 -15.54 8.60 -2.24
N LYS A 55 -16.50 9.12 -3.01
CA LYS A 55 -17.38 8.31 -3.85
C LYS A 55 -16.59 7.43 -4.84
N HIS A 56 -15.67 8.03 -5.58
CA HIS A 56 -14.93 7.31 -6.62
C HIS A 56 -13.84 6.40 -6.06
N MET A 57 -13.13 6.84 -5.03
CA MET A 57 -12.11 6.02 -4.39
C MET A 57 -12.71 4.77 -3.73
N ARG A 58 -13.81 4.91 -2.99
CA ARG A 58 -14.53 3.80 -2.35
C ARG A 58 -15.13 2.83 -3.36
N SER A 59 -15.57 3.31 -4.52
CA SER A 59 -16.19 2.44 -5.54
C SER A 59 -15.24 1.41 -6.15
N LEU A 60 -13.92 1.57 -5.99
CA LEU A 60 -12.93 0.60 -6.46
C LEU A 60 -12.66 -0.50 -5.44
N VAL A 61 -12.89 -0.27 -4.13
CA VAL A 61 -12.50 -1.16 -3.02
C VAL A 61 -12.98 -2.59 -3.20
N SER A 62 -14.22 -2.79 -3.68
CA SER A 62 -14.80 -4.13 -3.88
C SER A 62 -14.07 -5.01 -4.92
N TYR A 63 -13.17 -4.44 -5.71
CA TYR A 63 -12.35 -5.18 -6.68
C TYR A 63 -10.96 -5.52 -6.14
N VAL A 64 -10.57 -4.93 -5.02
CA VAL A 64 -9.19 -4.92 -4.51
C VAL A 64 -8.89 -6.14 -3.66
N ASP A 65 -7.70 -6.72 -3.84
CA ASP A 65 -7.18 -7.81 -3.02
C ASP A 65 -6.15 -7.31 -2.00
N LEU A 66 -5.27 -6.39 -2.41
CA LEU A 66 -4.24 -5.79 -1.56
C LEU A 66 -4.40 -4.27 -1.56
N MET A 67 -4.52 -3.66 -0.40
CA MET A 67 -4.73 -2.21 -0.28
C MET A 67 -3.72 -1.58 0.68
N LYS A 68 -3.10 -0.48 0.25
CA LYS A 68 -2.34 0.39 1.13
C LYS A 68 -3.05 1.73 1.24
N ILE A 69 -3.13 2.26 2.43
CA ILE A 69 -3.58 3.63 2.72
C ILE A 69 -2.62 4.27 3.71
N SER A 70 -2.63 5.59 3.81
CA SER A 70 -2.03 6.32 4.93
C SER A 70 -3.04 6.47 6.07
N ASP A 71 -2.56 6.81 7.27
CA ASP A 71 -3.41 7.16 8.40
C ASP A 71 -4.30 8.37 8.11
N GLU A 72 -3.83 9.33 7.31
CA GLU A 72 -4.62 10.49 6.86
C GLU A 72 -5.79 10.10 5.93
N GLU A 73 -5.68 8.97 5.22
CA GLU A 73 -6.71 8.47 4.29
C GLU A 73 -7.77 7.60 4.96
N THR A 74 -7.60 7.21 6.22
CA THR A 74 -8.53 6.33 6.95
C THR A 74 -9.95 6.89 6.97
N GLU A 75 -10.11 8.14 7.41
CA GLU A 75 -11.43 8.81 7.48
C GLU A 75 -12.05 9.01 6.10
N LEU A 76 -11.24 9.30 5.10
CA LEU A 76 -11.69 9.47 3.73
C LEU A 76 -12.34 8.19 3.15
N LEU A 77 -11.77 7.04 3.48
CA LEU A 77 -12.19 5.76 2.90
C LEU A 77 -13.24 5.03 3.74
N THR A 78 -13.26 5.24 5.06
CA THR A 78 -14.08 4.45 5.98
C THR A 78 -15.02 5.27 6.87
N ASP A 79 -14.86 6.60 6.90
CA ASP A 79 -15.48 7.52 7.87
C ASP A 79 -15.01 7.29 9.33
N HIS A 80 -13.91 6.53 9.52
CA HIS A 80 -13.28 6.26 10.81
C HIS A 80 -11.82 6.70 10.80
N LYS A 81 -11.38 7.37 11.89
CA LYS A 81 -9.99 7.83 12.07
C LYS A 81 -9.10 6.76 12.67
N ASP A 82 -9.68 5.86 13.46
CA ASP A 82 -8.91 4.78 14.08
C ASP A 82 -8.37 3.83 13.02
N VAL A 83 -7.06 3.66 13.00
CA VAL A 83 -6.33 2.85 12.01
C VAL A 83 -6.78 1.39 12.01
N ARG A 84 -7.04 0.83 13.20
CA ARG A 84 -7.42 -0.58 13.37
C ARG A 84 -8.84 -0.81 12.86
N GLU A 85 -9.74 0.10 13.22
CA GLU A 85 -11.12 0.05 12.75
C GLU A 85 -11.21 0.28 11.25
N ALA A 86 -10.48 1.26 10.69
CA ALA A 86 -10.45 1.52 9.27
C ALA A 86 -9.93 0.30 8.48
N ALA A 87 -8.83 -0.32 8.92
CA ALA A 87 -8.29 -1.51 8.27
C ALA A 87 -9.28 -2.68 8.30
N LYS A 88 -9.95 -2.89 9.43
CA LYS A 88 -10.98 -3.92 9.58
C LYS A 88 -12.18 -3.68 8.65
N ILE A 89 -12.68 -2.45 8.56
CA ILE A 89 -13.78 -2.08 7.67
C ILE A 89 -13.42 -2.39 6.20
N LEU A 90 -12.23 -2.02 5.76
CA LEU A 90 -11.79 -2.31 4.39
C LEU A 90 -11.66 -3.81 4.13
N TYR A 91 -11.17 -4.57 5.11
CA TYR A 91 -11.14 -6.03 5.04
C TYR A 91 -12.56 -6.63 4.92
N GLU A 92 -13.51 -6.15 5.73
CA GLU A 92 -14.91 -6.57 5.68
C GLU A 92 -15.61 -6.20 4.35
N GLN A 93 -15.10 -5.20 3.63
CA GLN A 93 -15.54 -4.84 2.27
C GLN A 93 -14.93 -5.75 1.18
N GLY A 94 -14.08 -6.71 1.55
CA GLY A 94 -13.55 -7.73 0.65
C GLY A 94 -12.06 -7.64 0.33
N VAL A 95 -11.36 -6.61 0.82
CA VAL A 95 -9.90 -6.52 0.70
C VAL A 95 -9.26 -7.63 1.52
N LYS A 96 -8.30 -8.38 0.97
CA LYS A 96 -7.67 -9.52 1.65
C LYS A 96 -6.56 -9.11 2.61
N VAL A 97 -5.80 -8.09 2.22
CA VAL A 97 -4.74 -7.50 3.05
C VAL A 97 -4.82 -5.99 2.97
N VAL A 98 -4.91 -5.34 4.13
CA VAL A 98 -4.89 -3.89 4.27
C VAL A 98 -3.63 -3.47 5.01
N ALA A 99 -2.84 -2.58 4.43
CA ALA A 99 -1.70 -1.92 5.05
C ALA A 99 -2.02 -0.45 5.30
N VAL A 100 -1.92 0.00 6.54
CA VAL A 100 -2.02 1.42 6.90
C VAL A 100 -0.66 1.93 7.31
N THR A 101 -0.07 2.84 6.53
CA THR A 101 1.24 3.43 6.83
C THR A 101 1.11 4.57 7.83
N LEU A 102 2.05 4.63 8.80
CA LEU A 102 2.07 5.53 9.94
C LEU A 102 3.36 6.36 9.99
N GLY A 103 3.88 6.71 8.82
CA GLY A 103 5.14 7.43 8.71
C GLY A 103 6.30 6.67 9.37
N GLY A 104 7.04 7.36 10.24
CA GLY A 104 8.19 6.78 10.95
C GLY A 104 7.84 5.68 11.95
N GLU A 105 6.58 5.56 12.37
CA GLU A 105 6.12 4.49 13.27
C GLU A 105 6.02 3.13 12.55
N GLY A 106 6.02 3.12 11.22
CA GLY A 106 5.92 1.91 10.41
C GLY A 106 4.56 1.69 9.80
N ALA A 107 3.99 0.48 9.93
CA ALA A 107 2.72 0.15 9.31
C ALA A 107 1.87 -0.79 10.18
N TYR A 108 0.56 -0.60 10.14
CA TYR A 108 -0.42 -1.53 10.67
C TYR A 108 -0.96 -2.40 9.52
N ILE A 109 -0.85 -3.72 9.68
CA ILE A 109 -1.31 -4.68 8.67
C ILE A 109 -2.49 -5.46 9.21
N TYR A 110 -3.56 -5.60 8.41
CA TYR A 110 -4.76 -6.36 8.75
C TYR A 110 -5.08 -7.40 7.67
N SER A 111 -5.42 -8.60 8.09
CA SER A 111 -5.80 -9.72 7.22
C SER A 111 -6.78 -10.67 7.93
N LYS A 112 -7.01 -11.85 7.36
CA LYS A 112 -7.83 -12.93 7.96
C LYS A 112 -7.40 -13.33 9.39
N ASP A 113 -6.11 -13.18 9.71
CA ASP A 113 -5.54 -13.54 11.03
C ASP A 113 -5.58 -12.37 12.03
N GLY A 114 -6.28 -11.28 11.68
CA GLY A 114 -6.36 -10.05 12.46
C GLY A 114 -5.28 -9.05 12.10
N GLY A 115 -5.06 -8.08 13.00
CA GLY A 115 -4.16 -6.97 12.75
C GLY A 115 -2.88 -7.00 13.60
N CYS A 116 -1.78 -6.51 13.05
CA CYS A 116 -0.52 -6.35 13.76
C CYS A 116 0.21 -5.05 13.36
N MET A 117 0.93 -4.48 14.32
CA MET A 117 1.88 -3.39 14.05
C MET A 117 3.22 -3.97 13.62
N VAL A 118 3.82 -3.34 12.61
CA VAL A 118 5.19 -3.62 12.15
C VAL A 118 5.97 -2.31 12.25
N PRO A 119 6.92 -2.19 13.18
CA PRO A 119 7.62 -0.94 13.44
C PRO A 119 8.44 -0.49 12.24
N GLY A 120 8.59 0.83 12.11
CA GLY A 120 9.48 1.46 11.14
C GLY A 120 10.94 1.30 11.53
N PHE A 121 11.83 1.62 10.61
CA PHE A 121 13.27 1.68 10.86
C PHE A 121 13.69 3.07 11.30
N SER A 122 14.70 3.14 12.17
CA SER A 122 15.30 4.39 12.58
C SER A 122 16.01 5.06 11.39
N VAL A 123 15.70 6.33 11.14
CA VAL A 123 16.28 7.14 10.06
C VAL A 123 17.19 8.20 10.67
N LYS A 124 18.44 8.29 10.21
CA LYS A 124 19.41 9.25 10.75
C LYS A 124 19.08 10.69 10.34
N GLN A 125 18.64 10.87 9.11
CA GLN A 125 18.29 12.18 8.55
C GLN A 125 17.23 12.00 7.47
N ILE A 126 16.14 12.74 7.58
CA ILE A 126 15.11 12.79 6.53
C ILE A 126 15.51 13.88 5.53
N ALA A 127 15.79 13.48 4.29
CA ALA A 127 16.10 14.40 3.19
C ALA A 127 14.84 14.78 2.39
N ASP A 128 13.93 13.82 2.16
CA ASP A 128 12.67 14.04 1.45
C ASP A 128 11.68 12.94 1.83
N THR A 129 10.42 13.28 2.08
CA THR A 129 9.36 12.30 2.37
C THR A 129 8.58 11.88 1.13
N ASN A 130 8.84 12.50 -0.02
CA ASN A 130 8.18 12.14 -1.26
C ASN A 130 8.52 10.71 -1.68
N GLY A 131 7.47 9.93 -2.01
CA GLY A 131 7.64 8.56 -2.45
C GLY A 131 7.82 7.53 -1.31
N ALA A 132 7.84 7.94 -0.05
CA ALA A 132 7.97 7.00 1.09
C ALA A 132 6.85 5.94 1.08
N GLY A 133 5.59 6.35 0.91
CA GLY A 133 4.47 5.44 0.82
C GLY A 133 4.53 4.55 -0.41
N ASP A 134 4.90 5.11 -1.57
CA ASP A 134 5.04 4.36 -2.82
C ASP A 134 6.17 3.32 -2.71
N SER A 135 7.29 3.69 -2.08
CA SER A 135 8.44 2.81 -1.87
C SER A 135 8.14 1.68 -0.87
N PHE A 136 7.45 1.99 0.24
CA PHE A 136 6.92 0.97 1.16
C PHE A 136 6.07 -0.05 0.40
N TRP A 137 5.09 0.45 -0.37
CA TRP A 137 4.16 -0.42 -1.07
C TRP A 137 4.83 -1.22 -2.18
N GLY A 138 5.76 -0.60 -2.92
CA GLY A 138 6.60 -1.30 -3.90
C GLY A 138 7.39 -2.46 -3.30
N GLY A 139 8.03 -2.24 -2.14
CA GLY A 139 8.74 -3.26 -1.39
C GLY A 139 7.82 -4.39 -0.89
N PHE A 140 6.65 -4.04 -0.36
CA PHE A 140 5.65 -5.00 0.06
C PHE A 140 5.17 -5.88 -1.11
N LEU A 141 4.80 -5.26 -2.24
CA LEU A 141 4.34 -5.97 -3.44
C LEU A 141 5.44 -6.84 -4.08
N TYR A 142 6.70 -6.42 -4.00
CA TYR A 142 7.83 -7.25 -4.41
C TYR A 142 7.86 -8.56 -3.62
N LYS A 143 7.74 -8.49 -2.29
CA LYS A 143 7.70 -9.68 -1.42
C LYS A 143 6.48 -10.56 -1.71
N VAL A 144 5.30 -9.97 -1.92
CA VAL A 144 4.10 -10.72 -2.35
C VAL A 144 4.37 -11.45 -3.66
N SER A 145 4.92 -10.76 -4.65
CA SER A 145 5.17 -11.33 -5.98
C SER A 145 6.19 -12.47 -5.95
N THR A 146 7.22 -12.38 -5.10
CA THR A 146 8.28 -13.41 -4.98
C THR A 146 7.90 -14.58 -4.08
N SER A 147 6.86 -14.45 -3.26
CA SER A 147 6.36 -15.54 -2.40
C SER A 147 5.60 -16.63 -3.16
N GLU A 148 5.15 -16.32 -4.39
CA GLU A 148 4.28 -17.18 -5.21
C GLU A 148 2.95 -17.55 -4.54
N LYS A 149 2.62 -16.94 -3.39
CA LYS A 149 1.37 -17.16 -2.65
C LYS A 149 0.26 -16.23 -3.14
N GLN A 150 -0.97 -16.72 -3.11
CA GLN A 150 -2.14 -15.86 -3.28
C GLN A 150 -2.43 -15.06 -1.99
N PRO A 151 -3.09 -13.90 -2.06
CA PRO A 151 -3.38 -13.07 -0.88
C PRO A 151 -4.08 -13.83 0.26
N ASP A 152 -4.95 -14.80 -0.04
CA ASP A 152 -5.66 -15.62 0.94
C ASP A 152 -4.76 -16.65 1.64
N GLU A 153 -3.61 -16.99 1.05
CA GLU A 153 -2.63 -17.94 1.58
C GLU A 153 -1.59 -17.29 2.48
N LEU A 154 -1.48 -15.95 2.44
CA LEU A 154 -0.52 -15.22 3.25
C LEU A 154 -0.86 -15.36 4.74
N THR A 155 0.13 -15.77 5.52
CA THR A 155 0.05 -15.83 6.97
C THR A 155 0.41 -14.49 7.60
N GLN A 156 0.07 -14.31 8.88
CA GLN A 156 0.47 -13.09 9.59
C GLN A 156 2.00 -12.92 9.65
N GLU A 157 2.76 -14.02 9.69
CA GLU A 157 4.23 -13.98 9.69
C GLU A 157 4.77 -13.51 8.33
N ASP A 158 4.23 -14.03 7.22
CA ASP A 158 4.56 -13.53 5.87
C ASP A 158 4.31 -12.03 5.79
N LEU A 159 3.15 -11.57 6.26
CA LEU A 159 2.74 -10.16 6.19
C LEU A 159 3.62 -9.25 7.04
N LYS A 160 4.06 -9.71 8.22
CA LYS A 160 5.03 -8.98 9.04
C LYS A 160 6.38 -8.85 8.33
N GLU A 161 6.88 -9.94 7.75
CA GLU A 161 8.12 -9.93 6.98
C GLU A 161 8.03 -8.97 5.79
N PHE A 162 6.93 -9.02 5.04
CA PHE A 162 6.72 -8.16 3.86
C PHE A 162 6.60 -6.68 4.24
N ALA A 163 5.88 -6.38 5.32
CA ALA A 163 5.78 -5.01 5.82
C ALA A 163 7.12 -4.51 6.40
N ARG A 164 7.89 -5.36 7.09
CA ARG A 164 9.25 -5.02 7.54
C ARG A 164 10.15 -4.69 6.36
N PHE A 165 10.08 -5.47 5.29
CA PHE A 165 10.82 -5.19 4.06
C PHE A 165 10.38 -3.86 3.43
N GLY A 166 9.08 -3.59 3.32
CA GLY A 166 8.54 -2.32 2.86
C GLY A 166 9.00 -1.13 3.71
N ASN A 167 8.98 -1.27 5.05
CA ASN A 167 9.48 -0.25 5.97
C ASN A 167 10.98 0.03 5.77
N ALA A 168 11.79 -0.99 5.51
CA ALA A 168 13.22 -0.83 5.20
C ALA A 168 13.43 -0.06 3.90
N VAL A 169 12.68 -0.39 2.84
CA VAL A 169 12.70 0.35 1.57
C VAL A 169 12.34 1.82 1.79
N ALA A 170 11.24 2.09 2.51
CA ALA A 170 10.78 3.45 2.80
C ALA A 170 11.81 4.24 3.62
N SER A 171 12.43 3.60 4.62
CA SER A 171 13.44 4.24 5.46
C SER A 171 14.67 4.70 4.68
N LEU A 172 15.10 3.92 3.68
CA LEU A 172 16.21 4.29 2.78
C LEU A 172 15.79 5.37 1.78
N CYS A 173 14.56 5.28 1.26
CA CYS A 173 14.04 6.27 0.32
C CYS A 173 14.00 7.69 0.94
N VAL A 174 13.58 7.83 2.20
CA VAL A 174 13.47 9.15 2.84
C VAL A 174 14.83 9.77 3.22
N GLU A 175 15.91 9.00 3.23
CA GLU A 175 17.29 9.49 3.45
C GLU A 175 17.89 10.18 2.22
N GLU A 176 17.27 10.02 1.06
CA GLU A 176 17.71 10.60 -0.22
C GLU A 176 16.68 11.57 -0.79
N LYS A 177 17.12 12.45 -1.72
CA LYS A 177 16.22 13.40 -2.37
C LYS A 177 15.53 12.81 -3.59
N GLY A 178 14.23 13.09 -3.69
CA GLY A 178 13.36 12.64 -4.79
C GLY A 178 12.79 11.24 -4.54
N ALA A 179 11.76 10.89 -5.31
CA ALA A 179 11.08 9.59 -5.18
C ALA A 179 11.81 8.49 -5.98
N ILE A 180 11.77 8.57 -7.31
CA ILE A 180 12.36 7.54 -8.19
C ILE A 180 13.89 7.43 -8.03
N PRO A 181 14.66 8.52 -8.00
CA PRO A 181 16.10 8.43 -7.78
C PRO A 181 16.52 7.92 -6.40
N ALA A 182 15.62 8.04 -5.41
CA ALA A 182 15.84 7.61 -4.03
C ALA A 182 15.51 6.13 -3.79
N MET A 183 15.01 5.39 -4.79
CA MET A 183 14.69 3.97 -4.62
C MET A 183 15.98 3.17 -4.36
N PRO A 184 16.04 2.40 -3.23
CA PRO A 184 17.22 1.64 -2.89
C PRO A 184 17.38 0.39 -3.74
N GLU A 185 18.62 -0.07 -3.88
CA GLU A 185 18.91 -1.40 -4.41
C GLU A 185 18.61 -2.49 -3.36
N LEU A 186 18.30 -3.70 -3.81
CA LEU A 186 17.97 -4.83 -2.95
C LEU A 186 19.03 -5.08 -1.85
N ALA A 187 20.31 -5.04 -2.21
CA ALA A 187 21.41 -5.23 -1.26
C ALA A 187 21.46 -4.17 -0.14
N GLN A 188 21.01 -2.94 -0.40
CA GLN A 188 20.91 -1.90 0.62
C GLN A 188 19.77 -2.20 1.60
N VAL A 189 18.63 -2.69 1.09
CA VAL A 189 17.47 -3.07 1.90
C VAL A 189 17.82 -4.25 2.82
N GLU A 190 18.44 -5.29 2.27
CA GLU A 190 18.87 -6.47 3.04
C GLU A 190 19.87 -6.11 4.15
N ARG A 191 20.80 -5.20 3.86
CA ARG A 191 21.74 -4.68 4.87
C ARG A 191 21.02 -3.92 5.98
N ARG A 192 20.07 -3.02 5.64
CA ARG A 192 19.27 -2.27 6.62
C ARG A 192 18.53 -3.21 7.57
N ILE A 193 17.92 -4.26 7.03
CA ILE A 193 17.18 -5.26 7.83
C ILE A 193 18.14 -6.03 8.76
N ALA A 194 19.34 -6.41 8.28
CA ALA A 194 20.32 -7.12 9.07
C ALA A 194 20.88 -6.26 10.22
N GLU A 195 21.24 -5.00 9.97
CA GLU A 195 21.82 -4.10 10.97
C GLU A 195 20.90 -3.89 12.18
N GLU A 196 19.59 -3.81 12.00
CA GLU A 196 18.64 -3.62 13.10
C GLU A 196 18.32 -4.91 13.88
N SER A 197 18.63 -6.07 13.31
CA SER A 197 18.46 -7.36 14.00
C SER A 197 19.54 -7.61 15.05
N TYR A 198 20.59 -6.80 15.10
CA TYR A 198 21.74 -6.88 16.04
C TYR A 198 21.78 -5.73 17.05
N SER A 199 20.82 -4.80 17.02
CA SER A 199 20.66 -3.70 17.97
C SER A 199 19.54 -4.00 18.98
#